data_b1aad794998aad3d9edb4f95a17f5ad3
#
_entry.id   b1aad794998aad3d9edb4f95a17f5ad3
#
_cell.length_a   1.000
_cell.length_b   1.000
_cell.length_c   1.000
_cell.angle_alpha   90.00
_cell.angle_beta   90.00
_cell.angle_gamma   90.00
#
_symmetry.space_group_name_H-M   'P 1'
#
loop_
_entity.id
_entity.type
_entity.pdbx_description
1 polymer ?
#
loop_
_entity_poly.entity_id
_entity_poly.type
_entity_poly.pdbx_seq_one_letter_code
_entity_poly.pdbx_strand_id
1 'polypeptide(L)'
;MSDCSYVLSSILINAWRYLLMKKMLFILVSMLCLLLSAGCGSDKQATQAPAADKVLRVATSPASPPFELYLKEQNKFTGFDIDLINDVAKKMGYDKVEFVNTPFDELLPGLNHKKYDIAMNNFSKTKARSIDYAASDSYAKAAFSIVAKKGSNLKADIDSMNGRKVAIKKGASAERVAKSFPGSIIVEYPENASALHAVETGEADYAICGNLTTAYYMTHTDDDNCLQVVGHSERQDDLVVYAEKGNEELIKKFNVALSDYKKSGEYKRLIKFYFGDIEKQS
;
A
#
# COMPACT_ATOMS: atom_id res chain seq x y z
N MET A 1 -73.84 -9.30 -10.29
CA MET A 1 -72.91 -9.19 -9.14
C MET A 1 -72.83 -10.53 -8.44
N SER A 2 -72.15 -11.56 -9.05
CA SER A 2 -72.10 -12.91 -8.48
C SER A 2 -70.86 -13.75 -8.91
N ASP A 3 -69.75 -13.12 -9.39
CA ASP A 3 -68.63 -13.91 -9.85
C ASP A 3 -67.29 -13.69 -9.10
N CYS A 4 -67.29 -12.79 -8.11
CA CYS A 4 -66.01 -12.49 -7.42
C CYS A 4 -65.72 -13.34 -6.17
N SER A 5 -66.76 -14.02 -5.63
CA SER A 5 -66.59 -14.83 -4.40
C SER A 5 -66.05 -16.26 -4.68
N TYR A 6 -66.28 -16.78 -5.87
CA TYR A 6 -65.78 -18.12 -6.23
C TYR A 6 -64.26 -18.17 -6.56
N VAL A 7 -63.71 -17.09 -7.09
CA VAL A 7 -62.31 -17.00 -7.43
C VAL A 7 -61.41 -16.87 -6.16
N LEU A 8 -61.87 -16.10 -5.17
CA LEU A 8 -61.14 -15.95 -3.89
C LEU A 8 -61.10 -17.23 -3.07
N SER A 9 -62.20 -18.05 -3.07
CA SER A 9 -62.21 -19.30 -2.34
C SER A 9 -61.29 -20.36 -2.94
N SER A 10 -61.16 -20.41 -4.27
CA SER A 10 -60.24 -21.36 -4.94
C SER A 10 -58.77 -21.03 -4.74
N ILE A 11 -58.43 -19.76 -4.68
CA ILE A 11 -57.02 -19.30 -4.41
C ILE A 11 -56.66 -19.62 -2.96
N LEU A 12 -57.52 -19.42 -1.99
CA LEU A 12 -57.24 -19.71 -0.58
C LEU A 12 -57.12 -21.22 -0.32
N ILE A 13 -57.93 -22.05 -0.95
CA ILE A 13 -57.84 -23.50 -0.83
C ILE A 13 -56.54 -24.03 -1.44
N ASN A 14 -56.08 -23.51 -2.57
CA ASN A 14 -54.81 -23.92 -3.19
C ASN A 14 -53.62 -23.45 -2.39
N ALA A 15 -53.66 -22.25 -1.82
CA ALA A 15 -52.59 -21.74 -0.94
C ALA A 15 -52.46 -22.60 0.34
N TRP A 16 -53.60 -23.03 0.91
CA TRP A 16 -53.63 -23.87 2.11
C TRP A 16 -53.10 -25.28 1.85
N ARG A 17 -53.47 -25.87 0.68
CA ARG A 17 -52.95 -27.18 0.23
C ARG A 17 -51.43 -27.12 0.00
N TYR A 18 -50.91 -26.02 -0.57
CA TYR A 18 -49.49 -25.83 -0.79
C TYR A 18 -48.72 -25.69 0.53
N LEU A 19 -49.28 -25.02 1.53
CA LEU A 19 -48.69 -24.88 2.86
C LEU A 19 -48.67 -26.22 3.63
N LEU A 20 -49.74 -27.02 3.51
CA LEU A 20 -49.80 -28.33 4.09
C LEU A 20 -48.79 -29.31 3.45
N MET A 21 -48.66 -29.29 2.12
CA MET A 21 -47.66 -30.11 1.42
C MET A 21 -46.24 -29.77 1.83
N LYS A 22 -45.90 -28.47 1.99
CA LYS A 22 -44.58 -28.04 2.50
C LYS A 22 -44.33 -28.54 3.92
N LYS A 23 -45.32 -28.48 4.82
CA LYS A 23 -45.18 -28.98 6.20
C LYS A 23 -45.02 -30.51 6.24
N MET A 24 -45.74 -31.25 5.41
CA MET A 24 -45.56 -32.70 5.31
C MET A 24 -44.21 -33.09 4.72
N LEU A 25 -43.73 -32.36 3.73
CA LEU A 25 -42.39 -32.59 3.15
C LEU A 25 -41.26 -32.31 4.17
N PHE A 26 -41.41 -31.27 5.00
CA PHE A 26 -40.47 -30.97 6.09
C PHE A 26 -40.46 -32.06 7.17
N ILE A 27 -41.61 -32.62 7.52
CA ILE A 27 -41.72 -33.74 8.51
C ILE A 27 -41.11 -35.02 7.95
N LEU A 28 -41.32 -35.33 6.65
CA LEU A 28 -40.74 -36.52 5.99
C LEU A 28 -39.20 -36.40 5.87
N VAL A 29 -38.67 -35.21 5.56
CA VAL A 29 -37.23 -34.98 5.48
C VAL A 29 -36.58 -35.03 6.87
N SER A 30 -37.24 -34.52 7.92
CA SER A 30 -36.73 -34.60 9.29
C SER A 30 -36.76 -36.04 9.85
N MET A 31 -37.75 -36.85 9.46
CA MET A 31 -37.84 -38.26 9.88
C MET A 31 -36.83 -39.16 9.14
N LEU A 32 -36.46 -38.81 7.90
CA LEU A 32 -35.41 -39.51 7.14
C LEU A 32 -34.01 -39.21 7.69
N CYS A 33 -33.77 -38.03 8.23
CA CYS A 33 -32.48 -37.66 8.88
C CYS A 33 -32.26 -38.40 10.21
N LEU A 34 -33.32 -38.81 10.91
CA LEU A 34 -33.25 -39.57 12.17
C LEU A 34 -32.95 -41.06 12.01
N LEU A 35 -33.18 -41.63 10.81
CA LEU A 35 -32.90 -43.04 10.53
C LEU A 35 -31.46 -43.30 10.03
N LEU A 36 -30.67 -42.26 9.76
CA LEU A 36 -29.28 -42.38 9.33
C LEU A 36 -28.25 -42.23 10.46
N SER A 37 -28.67 -42.06 11.71
CA SER A 37 -27.78 -41.89 12.88
C SER A 37 -27.48 -43.19 13.66
N ALA A 38 -27.89 -44.37 13.19
CA ALA A 38 -27.61 -45.66 13.83
C ALA A 38 -26.56 -46.46 13.04
N GLY A 39 -25.44 -45.85 12.69
CA GLY A 39 -24.25 -46.49 12.11
C GLY A 39 -23.06 -46.22 13.02
N CYS A 40 -22.77 -47.14 13.92
CA CYS A 40 -21.62 -47.16 14.80
C CYS A 40 -20.33 -47.24 13.98
N GLY A 41 -19.48 -46.23 14.07
CA GLY A 41 -18.13 -46.21 13.52
C GLY A 41 -17.37 -45.08 14.20
N SER A 42 -16.53 -45.44 15.19
CA SER A 42 -15.65 -44.52 15.89
C SER A 42 -14.52 -44.04 14.95
N ASP A 43 -14.80 -43.03 14.15
CA ASP A 43 -13.75 -42.16 13.63
C ASP A 43 -14.00 -40.74 14.19
N LYS A 44 -13.16 -40.39 15.17
CA LYS A 44 -13.05 -39.01 15.63
C LYS A 44 -12.51 -38.17 14.47
N GLN A 45 -13.37 -37.81 13.54
CA GLN A 45 -13.12 -36.69 12.66
C GLN A 45 -13.18 -35.44 13.54
N ALA A 46 -12.02 -35.05 14.06
CA ALA A 46 -11.85 -33.76 14.64
C ALA A 46 -12.28 -32.74 13.57
N THR A 47 -13.39 -32.09 13.78
CA THR A 47 -13.79 -30.88 13.07
C THR A 47 -12.69 -29.87 13.39
N GLN A 48 -11.65 -29.80 12.54
CA GLN A 48 -10.69 -28.71 12.62
C GLN A 48 -11.47 -27.43 12.48
N ALA A 49 -11.48 -26.63 13.54
CA ALA A 49 -11.91 -25.24 13.44
C ALA A 49 -11.17 -24.63 12.25
N PRO A 50 -11.83 -23.81 11.42
CA PRO A 50 -11.15 -23.13 10.32
C PRO A 50 -9.87 -22.49 10.87
N ALA A 51 -8.73 -22.83 10.28
CA ALA A 51 -7.48 -22.23 10.66
C ALA A 51 -7.65 -20.71 10.56
N ALA A 52 -7.28 -19.96 11.60
CA ALA A 52 -7.37 -18.51 11.55
C ALA A 52 -6.52 -18.00 10.38
N ASP A 53 -7.06 -17.03 9.63
CA ASP A 53 -6.35 -16.42 8.51
C ASP A 53 -4.95 -15.97 8.94
N LYS A 54 -3.96 -16.32 8.13
CA LYS A 54 -2.60 -15.79 8.28
C LYS A 54 -2.58 -14.36 7.75
N VAL A 55 -2.47 -13.39 8.63
CA VAL A 55 -2.51 -11.97 8.32
C VAL A 55 -1.11 -11.38 8.39
N LEU A 56 -0.68 -10.67 7.33
CA LEU A 56 0.51 -9.83 7.36
C LEU A 56 0.10 -8.40 7.68
N ARG A 57 0.55 -7.85 8.81
CA ARG A 57 0.29 -6.45 9.18
C ARG A 57 1.39 -5.57 8.58
N VAL A 58 0.99 -4.61 7.76
CA VAL A 58 1.90 -3.72 7.03
C VAL A 58 1.61 -2.28 7.39
N ALA A 59 2.59 -1.61 8.02
CA ALA A 59 2.48 -0.18 8.27
C ALA A 59 2.87 0.63 7.04
N THR A 60 2.08 1.66 6.76
CA THR A 60 2.31 2.61 5.68
C THR A 60 1.75 3.98 6.02
N SER A 61 2.31 5.03 5.43
CA SER A 61 1.83 6.42 5.49
C SER A 61 1.35 6.81 4.08
N PRO A 62 0.05 6.76 3.81
CA PRO A 62 -0.48 6.83 2.45
C PRO A 62 -0.55 8.26 1.90
N ALA A 63 0.58 8.96 1.89
CA ALA A 63 0.73 10.33 1.43
C ALA A 63 1.90 10.50 0.42
N SER A 64 2.28 9.41 -0.26
CA SER A 64 3.37 9.42 -1.26
C SER A 64 2.95 8.74 -2.57
N PRO A 65 1.92 9.25 -3.27
CA PRO A 65 1.55 8.69 -4.56
C PRO A 65 2.73 8.81 -5.55
N PRO A 66 2.86 7.87 -6.51
CA PRO A 66 1.97 6.75 -6.81
C PRO A 66 2.24 5.49 -5.96
N PHE A 67 3.10 5.54 -4.94
CA PHE A 67 3.46 4.39 -4.11
C PHE A 67 2.37 4.03 -3.10
N GLU A 68 1.90 5.01 -2.32
CA GLU A 68 0.87 4.82 -1.30
C GLU A 68 -0.14 5.98 -1.32
N LEU A 69 -1.40 5.64 -1.41
CA LEU A 69 -2.53 6.55 -1.38
C LEU A 69 -3.69 5.93 -0.60
N TYR A 70 -4.42 6.72 0.16
CA TYR A 70 -5.65 6.30 0.82
C TYR A 70 -6.87 7.00 0.20
N LEU A 71 -7.72 6.20 -0.42
CA LEU A 71 -8.97 6.67 -1.02
C LEU A 71 -10.04 6.69 0.07
N LYS A 72 -10.27 7.87 0.67
CA LYS A 72 -11.18 8.06 1.82
C LYS A 72 -12.59 7.57 1.54
N GLU A 73 -13.13 7.88 0.37
CA GLU A 73 -14.50 7.51 -0.04
C GLU A 73 -14.69 5.99 -0.17
N GLN A 74 -13.63 5.28 -0.52
CA GLN A 74 -13.65 3.83 -0.70
C GLN A 74 -13.10 3.08 0.52
N ASN A 75 -12.61 3.79 1.53
CA ASN A 75 -11.91 3.23 2.69
C ASN A 75 -10.81 2.24 2.27
N LYS A 76 -9.99 2.62 1.29
CA LYS A 76 -9.06 1.70 0.61
C LYS A 76 -7.68 2.32 0.43
N PHE A 77 -6.66 1.52 0.77
CA PHE A 77 -5.28 1.80 0.37
C PHE A 77 -5.07 1.37 -1.09
N THR A 78 -4.30 2.14 -1.84
CA THR A 78 -3.92 1.86 -3.22
C THR A 78 -2.54 2.42 -3.52
N GLY A 79 -1.92 1.99 -4.60
CA GLY A 79 -0.61 2.43 -5.04
C GLY A 79 0.33 1.26 -5.30
N PHE A 80 1.48 1.57 -5.87
CA PHE A 80 2.47 0.58 -6.27
C PHE A 80 2.91 -0.33 -5.11
N ASP A 81 3.26 0.25 -3.96
CA ASP A 81 3.69 -0.49 -2.78
C ASP A 81 2.56 -1.37 -2.23
N ILE A 82 1.32 -0.85 -2.27
CA ILE A 82 0.13 -1.57 -1.79
C ILE A 82 -0.16 -2.81 -2.65
N ASP A 83 -0.12 -2.68 -3.96
CA ASP A 83 -0.38 -3.80 -4.87
C ASP A 83 0.76 -4.81 -4.85
N LEU A 84 2.02 -4.33 -4.83
CA LEU A 84 3.19 -5.18 -4.72
C LEU A 84 3.14 -6.06 -3.45
N ILE A 85 2.90 -5.46 -2.28
CA ILE A 85 2.90 -6.23 -1.03
C ILE A 85 1.73 -7.21 -0.95
N ASN A 86 0.56 -6.87 -1.50
CA ASN A 86 -0.56 -7.81 -1.58
C ASN A 86 -0.21 -9.07 -2.38
N ASP A 87 0.48 -8.90 -3.52
CA ASP A 87 0.86 -10.03 -4.37
C ASP A 87 2.02 -10.83 -3.78
N VAL A 88 3.02 -10.15 -3.21
CA VAL A 88 4.14 -10.81 -2.53
C VAL A 88 3.68 -11.57 -1.29
N ALA A 89 2.79 -11.00 -0.46
CA ALA A 89 2.26 -11.65 0.73
C ALA A 89 1.53 -12.96 0.42
N LYS A 90 0.76 -13.01 -0.67
CA LYS A 90 0.13 -14.26 -1.15
C LYS A 90 1.19 -15.34 -1.45
N LYS A 91 2.29 -14.95 -2.12
CA LYS A 91 3.41 -15.87 -2.41
C LYS A 91 4.17 -16.29 -1.15
N MET A 92 4.13 -15.47 -0.08
CA MET A 92 4.64 -15.83 1.26
C MET A 92 3.71 -16.77 2.03
N GLY A 93 2.49 -17.04 1.53
CA GLY A 93 1.48 -17.89 2.16
C GLY A 93 0.64 -17.17 3.22
N TYR A 94 0.48 -15.85 3.12
CA TYR A 94 -0.50 -15.08 3.87
C TYR A 94 -1.83 -15.05 3.12
N ASP A 95 -2.93 -15.13 3.87
CA ASP A 95 -4.29 -15.10 3.33
C ASP A 95 -4.73 -13.67 3.02
N LYS A 96 -4.25 -12.70 3.81
CA LYS A 96 -4.53 -11.27 3.63
C LYS A 96 -3.43 -10.37 4.18
N VAL A 97 -3.42 -9.13 3.68
CA VAL A 97 -2.64 -8.01 4.22
C VAL A 97 -3.57 -7.08 4.97
N GLU A 98 -3.17 -6.68 6.16
CA GLU A 98 -3.81 -5.62 6.95
C GLU A 98 -2.91 -4.40 6.97
N PHE A 99 -3.40 -3.30 6.39
CA PHE A 99 -2.66 -2.04 6.36
C PHE A 99 -2.92 -1.22 7.62
N VAL A 100 -1.83 -0.79 8.28
CA VAL A 100 -1.88 0.08 9.46
C VAL A 100 -1.44 1.48 9.04
N ASN A 101 -2.41 2.42 8.98
CA ASN A 101 -2.11 3.82 8.71
C ASN A 101 -1.32 4.43 9.87
N THR A 102 -0.10 4.86 9.58
CA THR A 102 0.85 5.32 10.60
C THR A 102 1.59 6.55 10.07
N PRO A 103 1.80 7.61 10.87
CA PRO A 103 2.66 8.73 10.49
C PRO A 103 4.04 8.25 10.06
N PHE A 104 4.63 8.90 9.04
CA PHE A 104 5.88 8.44 8.43
C PHE A 104 7.03 8.29 9.43
N ASP A 105 7.17 9.21 10.36
CA ASP A 105 8.22 9.22 11.38
C ASP A 105 8.03 8.14 12.46
N GLU A 106 6.83 7.58 12.59
CA GLU A 106 6.51 6.48 13.50
C GLU A 106 6.61 5.08 12.84
N LEU A 107 6.71 4.99 11.50
CA LEU A 107 6.70 3.72 10.78
C LEU A 107 7.82 2.77 11.23
N LEU A 108 9.04 3.22 11.26
CA LEU A 108 10.18 2.38 11.67
C LEU A 108 10.21 2.15 13.20
N PRO A 109 10.03 3.18 14.07
CA PRO A 109 9.95 2.95 15.51
C PRO A 109 8.86 1.97 15.92
N GLY A 110 7.71 1.96 15.25
CA GLY A 110 6.60 1.05 15.53
C GLY A 110 6.92 -0.43 15.33
N LEU A 111 7.91 -0.78 14.50
CA LEU A 111 8.40 -2.15 14.33
C LEU A 111 8.98 -2.68 15.65
N ASN A 112 9.79 -1.89 16.35
CA ASN A 112 10.40 -2.28 17.63
C ASN A 112 9.35 -2.50 18.73
N HIS A 113 8.17 -1.92 18.57
CA HIS A 113 7.02 -2.11 19.48
C HIS A 113 6.05 -3.20 18.99
N LYS A 114 6.38 -3.93 17.93
CA LYS A 114 5.55 -5.03 17.36
C LYS A 114 4.11 -4.60 17.02
N LYS A 115 3.91 -3.32 16.70
CA LYS A 115 2.60 -2.80 16.27
C LYS A 115 2.15 -3.44 14.95
N TYR A 116 3.10 -3.84 14.11
CA TYR A 116 2.93 -4.48 12.81
C TYR A 116 4.18 -5.31 12.48
N ASP A 117 4.11 -6.09 11.43
CA ASP A 117 5.15 -7.07 11.09
C ASP A 117 6.22 -6.47 10.18
N ILE A 118 5.82 -5.61 9.25
CA ILE A 118 6.71 -4.87 8.35
C ILE A 118 6.26 -3.42 8.17
N ALA A 119 7.18 -2.57 7.74
CA ALA A 119 6.92 -1.22 7.26
C ALA A 119 7.33 -1.11 5.78
N MET A 120 6.42 -0.62 4.93
CA MET A 120 6.63 -0.40 3.51
C MET A 120 6.09 0.99 3.13
N ASN A 121 6.97 1.86 2.65
CA ASN A 121 6.63 3.25 2.32
C ASN A 121 7.73 3.89 1.46
N ASN A 122 7.98 3.31 0.29
CA ASN A 122 9.07 3.71 -0.61
C ASN A 122 10.39 4.07 0.12
N PHE A 123 10.73 3.32 1.16
CA PHE A 123 11.91 3.56 1.97
C PHE A 123 13.21 3.30 1.21
N SER A 124 14.07 4.31 1.10
CA SER A 124 15.46 4.11 0.70
C SER A 124 16.19 3.24 1.72
N LYS A 125 16.98 2.28 1.25
CA LYS A 125 17.92 1.52 2.06
C LYS A 125 19.08 2.42 2.49
N THR A 126 19.25 2.63 3.79
CA THR A 126 20.36 3.41 4.33
C THR A 126 21.15 2.62 5.36
N LYS A 127 22.44 2.94 5.53
CA LYS A 127 23.25 2.32 6.57
C LYS A 127 22.64 2.51 7.96
N ALA A 128 22.20 3.73 8.27
CA ALA A 128 21.60 4.05 9.57
C ALA A 128 20.37 3.15 9.85
N ARG A 129 19.41 3.08 8.93
CA ARG A 129 18.23 2.23 9.09
C ARG A 129 18.58 0.75 9.20
N SER A 130 19.59 0.28 8.44
CA SER A 130 20.00 -1.14 8.44
C SER A 130 20.75 -1.57 9.72
N ILE A 131 21.16 -0.62 10.58
CA ILE A 131 21.70 -0.92 11.90
C ILE A 131 20.57 -1.39 12.82
N ASP A 132 19.43 -0.67 12.79
CA ASP A 132 18.34 -0.82 13.75
C ASP A 132 17.21 -1.75 13.26
N TYR A 133 17.13 -2.00 11.95
CA TYR A 133 16.05 -2.75 11.30
C TYR A 133 16.57 -3.77 10.31
N ALA A 134 15.86 -4.88 10.13
CA ALA A 134 16.11 -5.84 9.08
C ALA A 134 15.53 -5.30 7.75
N ALA A 135 16.39 -5.19 6.72
CA ALA A 135 16.03 -4.65 5.42
C ALA A 135 15.93 -5.76 4.38
N SER A 136 14.93 -5.67 3.50
CA SER A 136 14.79 -6.59 2.37
C SER A 136 15.82 -6.34 1.26
N ASP A 137 15.79 -7.21 0.26
CA ASP A 137 16.33 -6.91 -1.05
C ASP A 137 15.53 -5.76 -1.67
N SER A 138 16.15 -5.08 -2.64
CA SER A 138 15.51 -3.97 -3.35
C SER A 138 14.31 -4.45 -4.15
N TYR A 139 13.14 -3.86 -3.91
CA TYR A 139 11.97 -4.12 -4.74
C TYR A 139 11.85 -3.13 -5.92
N ALA A 140 12.42 -1.92 -5.80
CA ALA A 140 12.50 -0.92 -6.86
C ALA A 140 13.70 -0.01 -6.62
N LYS A 141 13.98 0.87 -7.60
CA LYS A 141 14.98 1.94 -7.47
C LYS A 141 14.32 3.27 -7.72
N ALA A 142 14.74 4.31 -6.99
CA ALA A 142 14.28 5.67 -7.17
C ALA A 142 15.43 6.67 -7.01
N ALA A 143 15.36 7.75 -7.77
CA ALA A 143 16.20 8.93 -7.62
C ALA A 143 15.43 10.01 -6.84
N PHE A 144 16.10 11.09 -6.49
CA PHE A 144 15.46 12.30 -5.99
C PHE A 144 15.50 13.39 -7.06
N SER A 145 14.38 14.09 -7.22
CA SER A 145 14.29 15.30 -8.02
C SER A 145 14.56 16.53 -7.14
N ILE A 146 15.32 17.48 -7.67
CA ILE A 146 15.50 18.80 -7.11
C ILE A 146 14.58 19.73 -7.88
N VAL A 147 13.61 20.32 -7.19
CA VAL A 147 12.50 21.06 -7.77
C VAL A 147 12.62 22.53 -7.35
N ALA A 148 12.35 23.44 -8.28
CA ALA A 148 12.26 24.87 -8.03
C ALA A 148 11.05 25.46 -8.76
N LYS A 149 10.71 26.72 -8.48
CA LYS A 149 9.64 27.44 -9.17
C LYS A 149 10.03 27.73 -10.63
N LYS A 150 9.12 27.53 -11.58
CA LYS A 150 9.33 27.88 -12.99
C LYS A 150 9.71 29.35 -13.13
N GLY A 151 10.67 29.62 -13.99
CA GLY A 151 11.15 30.98 -14.23
C GLY A 151 12.06 31.58 -13.16
N SER A 152 12.37 30.83 -12.10
CA SER A 152 13.27 31.30 -11.02
C SER A 152 14.74 31.40 -11.41
N ASN A 153 15.14 30.81 -12.54
CA ASN A 153 16.54 30.67 -12.98
C ASN A 153 17.45 29.93 -11.97
N LEU A 154 16.89 29.26 -10.98
CA LEU A 154 17.61 28.47 -9.99
C LEU A 154 18.14 27.17 -10.60
N LYS A 155 19.34 26.74 -10.17
CA LYS A 155 20.02 25.53 -10.62
C LYS A 155 20.28 24.58 -9.46
N ALA A 156 20.44 23.30 -9.74
CA ALA A 156 20.80 22.29 -8.76
C ALA A 156 22.34 22.21 -8.60
N ASP A 157 22.96 23.31 -8.18
CA ASP A 157 24.38 23.38 -7.91
C ASP A 157 24.64 24.07 -6.55
N ILE A 158 25.88 23.93 -6.05
CA ILE A 158 26.27 24.41 -4.72
C ILE A 158 26.09 25.92 -4.62
N ASP A 159 26.49 26.68 -5.63
CA ASP A 159 26.44 28.14 -5.60
C ASP A 159 24.99 28.63 -5.59
N SER A 160 24.14 28.06 -6.44
CA SER A 160 22.72 28.43 -6.53
C SER A 160 21.93 28.06 -5.27
N MET A 161 22.28 26.95 -4.59
CA MET A 161 21.58 26.47 -3.40
C MET A 161 22.12 27.02 -2.08
N ASN A 162 23.31 27.70 -2.09
CA ASN A 162 23.89 28.29 -0.90
C ASN A 162 23.00 29.42 -0.34
N GLY A 163 22.70 29.36 0.96
CA GLY A 163 21.82 30.30 1.66
C GLY A 163 20.31 30.13 1.32
N ARG A 164 19.94 29.16 0.47
CA ARG A 164 18.56 28.92 0.04
C ARG A 164 17.85 27.91 0.91
N LYS A 165 16.54 28.09 1.07
CA LYS A 165 15.67 27.14 1.77
C LYS A 165 15.34 25.93 0.89
N VAL A 166 15.65 24.75 1.41
CA VAL A 166 15.41 23.46 0.75
C VAL A 166 14.39 22.68 1.56
N ALA A 167 13.18 22.56 1.03
CA ALA A 167 12.08 21.81 1.64
C ALA A 167 12.26 20.30 1.41
N ILE A 168 12.12 19.52 2.49
CA ILE A 168 12.16 18.06 2.45
C ILE A 168 11.07 17.48 3.34
N LYS A 169 10.66 16.24 3.08
CA LYS A 169 9.85 15.48 4.03
C LYS A 169 10.72 15.08 5.22
N LYS A 170 10.24 15.34 6.44
CA LYS A 170 10.90 15.01 7.69
C LYS A 170 11.23 13.50 7.76
N GLY A 171 12.47 13.19 8.14
CA GLY A 171 12.96 11.81 8.25
C GLY A 171 13.15 11.07 6.92
N ALA A 172 12.91 11.71 5.77
CA ALA A 172 13.15 11.13 4.46
C ALA A 172 14.64 11.15 4.07
N SER A 173 15.04 10.22 3.20
CA SER A 173 16.41 10.16 2.67
C SER A 173 16.79 11.35 1.79
N ALA A 174 15.81 12.20 1.42
CA ALA A 174 16.03 13.49 0.75
C ALA A 174 16.99 14.41 1.51
N GLU A 175 17.01 14.32 2.86
CA GLU A 175 17.94 15.07 3.71
C GLU A 175 19.40 14.81 3.32
N ARG A 176 19.74 13.57 2.97
CA ARG A 176 21.11 13.24 2.51
C ARG A 176 21.47 13.97 1.22
N VAL A 177 20.50 14.10 0.31
CA VAL A 177 20.69 14.85 -0.94
C VAL A 177 20.80 16.36 -0.64
N ALA A 178 19.96 16.91 0.23
CA ALA A 178 20.04 18.29 0.65
C ALA A 178 21.40 18.64 1.28
N LYS A 179 21.93 17.74 2.12
CA LYS A 179 23.25 17.89 2.76
C LYS A 179 24.45 17.83 1.78
N SER A 180 24.24 17.34 0.55
CA SER A 180 25.29 17.43 -0.49
C SER A 180 25.45 18.81 -1.10
N PHE A 181 24.58 19.77 -0.73
CA PHE A 181 24.66 21.19 -1.09
C PHE A 181 25.01 22.02 0.15
N PRO A 182 26.31 22.22 0.47
CA PRO A 182 26.74 22.97 1.65
C PRO A 182 26.17 24.38 1.63
N GLY A 183 25.74 24.85 2.81
CA GLY A 183 25.16 26.20 2.97
C GLY A 183 23.65 26.26 2.66
N SER A 184 23.02 25.23 2.16
CA SER A 184 21.56 25.18 2.03
C SER A 184 20.90 25.14 3.42
N ILE A 185 19.71 25.75 3.53
CA ILE A 185 18.92 25.81 4.76
C ILE A 185 17.81 24.77 4.63
N ILE A 186 17.96 23.63 5.32
CA ILE A 186 16.98 22.55 5.25
C ILE A 186 15.75 22.92 6.08
N VAL A 187 14.56 22.82 5.47
CA VAL A 187 13.25 23.02 6.10
C VAL A 187 12.45 21.74 6.00
N GLU A 188 12.03 21.19 7.13
CA GLU A 188 11.29 19.94 7.20
C GLU A 188 9.78 20.16 7.14
N TYR A 189 9.10 19.34 6.33
CA TYR A 189 7.65 19.29 6.18
C TYR A 189 7.14 17.87 6.50
N PRO A 190 5.86 17.73 6.91
CA PRO A 190 5.32 16.41 7.24
C PRO A 190 5.22 15.48 6.04
N GLU A 191 4.95 16.03 4.83
CA GLU A 191 4.73 15.25 3.62
C GLU A 191 5.43 15.85 2.40
N ASN A 192 5.68 15.01 1.36
CA ASN A 192 6.27 15.48 0.11
C ASN A 192 5.42 16.56 -0.57
N ALA A 193 4.08 16.40 -0.55
CA ALA A 193 3.16 17.39 -1.11
C ALA A 193 3.32 18.76 -0.44
N SER A 194 3.45 18.81 0.89
CA SER A 194 3.67 20.07 1.62
C SER A 194 5.03 20.70 1.28
N ALA A 195 6.07 19.87 1.10
CA ALA A 195 7.39 20.37 0.70
C ALA A 195 7.38 20.96 -0.72
N LEU A 196 6.67 20.35 -1.67
CA LEU A 196 6.49 20.86 -3.02
C LEU A 196 5.65 22.14 -3.03
N HIS A 197 4.56 22.15 -2.26
CA HIS A 197 3.70 23.33 -2.10
C HIS A 197 4.43 24.54 -1.51
N ALA A 198 5.38 24.32 -0.61
CA ALA A 198 6.22 25.39 -0.08
C ALA A 198 7.07 26.11 -1.17
N VAL A 199 7.43 25.39 -2.24
CA VAL A 199 8.09 26.00 -3.41
C VAL A 199 7.09 26.77 -4.27
N GLU A 200 5.88 26.28 -4.44
CA GLU A 200 4.81 26.98 -5.18
C GLU A 200 4.47 28.33 -4.54
N THR A 201 4.36 28.34 -3.21
CA THR A 201 4.02 29.55 -2.43
C THR A 201 5.22 30.48 -2.20
N GLY A 202 6.45 30.01 -2.44
CA GLY A 202 7.67 30.77 -2.19
C GLY A 202 8.15 30.75 -0.73
N GLU A 203 7.60 29.86 0.11
CA GLU A 203 8.11 29.61 1.47
C GLU A 203 9.49 28.95 1.45
N ALA A 204 9.75 28.14 0.41
CA ALA A 204 11.05 27.53 0.13
C ALA A 204 11.49 27.84 -1.31
N ASP A 205 12.80 27.86 -1.53
CA ASP A 205 13.39 28.07 -2.86
C ASP A 205 13.41 26.76 -3.67
N TYR A 206 13.67 25.64 -2.97
CA TYR A 206 13.76 24.30 -3.54
C TYR A 206 12.94 23.29 -2.74
N ALA A 207 12.56 22.19 -3.40
CA ALA A 207 12.16 20.96 -2.74
C ALA A 207 12.98 19.79 -3.26
N ILE A 208 13.28 18.81 -2.39
CA ILE A 208 13.90 17.55 -2.78
C ILE A 208 12.97 16.41 -2.39
N CYS A 209 12.41 15.74 -3.41
CA CYS A 209 11.44 14.65 -3.25
C CYS A 209 11.80 13.49 -4.18
N GLY A 210 11.28 12.29 -3.90
CA GLY A 210 11.42 11.15 -4.81
C GLY A 210 10.93 11.51 -6.22
N ASN A 211 11.69 11.13 -7.24
CA ASN A 211 11.43 11.54 -8.64
C ASN A 211 10.04 11.11 -9.14
N LEU A 212 9.59 9.89 -8.81
CA LEU A 212 8.28 9.40 -9.22
C LEU A 212 7.14 10.11 -8.48
N THR A 213 7.31 10.39 -7.18
CA THR A 213 6.36 11.20 -6.40
C THR A 213 6.29 12.63 -6.92
N THR A 214 7.43 13.22 -7.28
CA THR A 214 7.49 14.54 -7.91
C THR A 214 6.75 14.56 -9.23
N ALA A 215 7.01 13.60 -10.12
CA ALA A 215 6.34 13.50 -11.41
C ALA A 215 4.81 13.35 -11.24
N TYR A 216 4.38 12.51 -10.29
CA TYR A 216 2.96 12.35 -9.99
C TYR A 216 2.35 13.67 -9.51
N TYR A 217 2.95 14.35 -8.53
CA TYR A 217 2.48 15.62 -8.02
C TYR A 217 2.33 16.65 -9.15
N MET A 218 3.36 16.82 -9.97
CA MET A 218 3.39 17.80 -11.06
C MET A 218 2.36 17.52 -12.18
N THR A 219 1.84 16.30 -12.28
CA THR A 219 0.84 15.91 -13.31
C THR A 219 -0.59 15.83 -12.78
N HIS A 220 -0.79 15.87 -11.45
CA HIS A 220 -2.10 15.68 -10.81
C HIS A 220 -2.52 16.85 -9.90
N THR A 221 -1.72 17.92 -9.81
CA THR A 221 -2.12 19.18 -9.20
C THR A 221 -2.73 20.10 -10.24
N ASP A 222 -3.74 20.86 -9.82
CA ASP A 222 -4.54 21.72 -10.72
C ASP A 222 -3.70 22.73 -11.51
N ASP A 223 -4.11 22.92 -12.70
CA ASP A 223 -3.92 23.82 -13.85
C ASP A 223 -2.67 24.73 -13.98
N ASP A 224 -2.05 25.20 -12.91
CA ASP A 224 -0.86 26.05 -13.00
C ASP A 224 0.36 25.40 -12.35
N ASN A 225 0.75 24.20 -12.81
CA ASN A 225 2.00 23.62 -12.36
C ASN A 225 3.16 24.63 -12.55
N CYS A 226 3.40 25.41 -11.49
CA CYS A 226 4.45 26.41 -11.44
C CYS A 226 5.82 25.86 -11.03
N LEU A 227 5.95 24.52 -10.97
CA LEU A 227 7.18 23.84 -10.60
C LEU A 227 7.96 23.34 -11.82
N GLN A 228 9.28 23.26 -11.67
CA GLN A 228 10.17 22.61 -12.64
C GLN A 228 11.23 21.79 -11.91
N VAL A 229 11.60 20.64 -12.50
CA VAL A 229 12.76 19.87 -12.07
C VAL A 229 14.01 20.55 -12.60
N VAL A 230 14.92 20.96 -11.71
CA VAL A 230 16.18 21.64 -12.05
C VAL A 230 17.39 20.72 -11.91
N GLY A 231 17.20 19.51 -11.37
CA GLY A 231 18.23 18.48 -11.26
C GLY A 231 17.73 17.21 -10.58
N HIS A 232 18.59 16.22 -10.53
CA HIS A 232 18.35 14.93 -9.87
C HIS A 232 19.53 14.56 -8.98
N SER A 233 19.29 13.63 -8.02
CA SER A 233 20.39 13.02 -7.28
C SER A 233 21.29 12.22 -8.23
N GLU A 234 22.60 12.22 -7.95
CA GLU A 234 23.58 11.53 -8.80
C GLU A 234 23.38 10.00 -8.89
N ARG A 235 22.76 9.42 -7.86
CA ARG A 235 22.55 7.97 -7.78
C ARG A 235 21.11 7.65 -7.38
N GLN A 236 20.67 6.48 -7.82
CA GLN A 236 19.42 5.89 -7.38
C GLN A 236 19.60 5.18 -6.05
N ASP A 237 18.59 5.26 -5.20
CA ASP A 237 18.49 4.49 -3.97
C ASP A 237 17.69 3.20 -4.20
N ASP A 238 18.09 2.13 -3.53
CA ASP A 238 17.29 0.91 -3.45
C ASP A 238 16.11 1.12 -2.52
N LEU A 239 14.91 0.85 -3.00
CA LEU A 239 13.69 0.86 -2.18
C LEU A 239 13.49 -0.52 -1.55
N VAL A 240 13.26 -0.54 -0.24
CA VAL A 240 13.20 -1.78 0.56
C VAL A 240 12.05 -1.75 1.55
N VAL A 241 11.67 -2.95 2.01
CA VAL A 241 10.79 -3.17 3.15
C VAL A 241 11.65 -3.34 4.39
N TYR A 242 11.15 -2.85 5.54
CA TYR A 242 11.81 -3.04 6.83
C TYR A 242 10.96 -3.89 7.78
N ALA A 243 11.63 -4.73 8.59
CA ALA A 243 11.06 -5.44 9.72
C ALA A 243 11.86 -5.12 11.00
N GLU A 244 11.33 -5.51 12.17
CA GLU A 244 12.08 -5.46 13.43
C GLU A 244 13.43 -6.16 13.28
N LYS A 245 14.47 -5.60 13.91
CA LYS A 245 15.77 -6.27 14.01
C LYS A 245 15.63 -7.58 14.77
N GLY A 246 16.16 -8.68 14.20
CA GLY A 246 15.95 -10.03 14.70
C GLY A 246 14.85 -10.82 13.99
N ASN A 247 14.06 -10.17 13.11
CA ASN A 247 13.05 -10.84 12.28
C ASN A 247 13.54 -11.04 10.83
N GLU A 248 14.81 -11.44 10.69
CA GLU A 248 15.43 -11.70 9.37
C GLU A 248 14.75 -12.85 8.62
N GLU A 249 14.10 -13.79 9.31
CA GLU A 249 13.35 -14.88 8.68
C GLU A 249 12.13 -14.36 7.89
N LEU A 250 11.43 -13.34 8.40
CA LEU A 250 10.33 -12.71 7.66
C LEU A 250 10.86 -12.01 6.40
N ILE A 251 11.97 -11.29 6.52
CA ILE A 251 12.63 -10.61 5.40
C ILE A 251 13.12 -11.62 4.36
N LYS A 252 13.69 -12.75 4.79
CA LYS A 252 14.10 -13.83 3.88
C LYS A 252 12.92 -14.41 3.11
N LYS A 253 11.78 -14.65 3.77
CA LYS A 253 10.55 -15.10 3.11
C LYS A 253 10.07 -14.06 2.10
N PHE A 254 10.09 -12.78 2.46
CA PHE A 254 9.76 -11.69 1.57
C PHE A 254 10.67 -11.68 0.33
N ASN A 255 11.98 -11.78 0.51
CA ASN A 255 12.95 -11.76 -0.59
C ASN A 255 12.75 -12.92 -1.58
N VAL A 256 12.48 -14.13 -1.08
CA VAL A 256 12.15 -15.29 -1.93
C VAL A 256 10.89 -15.02 -2.74
N ALA A 257 9.81 -14.59 -2.08
CA ALA A 257 8.54 -14.30 -2.74
C ALA A 257 8.66 -13.15 -3.75
N LEU A 258 9.42 -12.10 -3.42
CA LEU A 258 9.71 -10.99 -4.33
C LEU A 258 10.48 -11.46 -5.56
N SER A 259 11.50 -12.32 -5.38
CA SER A 259 12.25 -12.91 -6.51
C SER A 259 11.33 -13.69 -7.45
N ASP A 260 10.44 -14.52 -6.90
CA ASP A 260 9.50 -15.30 -7.69
C ASP A 260 8.45 -14.40 -8.37
N TYR A 261 8.00 -13.34 -7.69
CA TYR A 261 7.12 -12.33 -8.27
C TYR A 261 7.78 -11.60 -9.46
N LYS A 262 9.06 -11.24 -9.33
CA LYS A 262 9.83 -10.62 -10.44
C LYS A 262 9.98 -11.57 -11.63
N LYS A 263 10.23 -12.86 -11.39
CA LYS A 263 10.40 -13.88 -12.45
C LYS A 263 9.08 -14.21 -13.18
N SER A 264 7.93 -14.12 -12.51
CA SER A 264 6.62 -14.43 -13.12
C SER A 264 6.16 -13.43 -14.19
N GLY A 265 6.83 -12.29 -14.31
CA GLY A 265 6.44 -11.21 -15.21
C GLY A 265 5.31 -10.31 -14.65
N GLU A 266 4.71 -10.66 -13.52
CA GLU A 266 3.68 -9.84 -12.85
C GLU A 266 4.27 -8.50 -12.39
N TYR A 267 5.48 -8.53 -11.86
CA TYR A 267 6.21 -7.32 -11.47
C TYR A 267 6.39 -6.35 -12.64
N LYS A 268 6.77 -6.86 -13.83
CA LYS A 268 6.94 -6.00 -15.01
C LYS A 268 5.61 -5.33 -15.43
N ARG A 269 4.49 -6.04 -15.30
CA ARG A 269 3.16 -5.47 -15.55
C ARG A 269 2.81 -4.39 -14.53
N LEU A 270 3.11 -4.62 -13.25
CA LEU A 270 2.87 -3.66 -12.17
C LEU A 270 3.70 -2.38 -12.37
N ILE A 271 4.99 -2.50 -12.66
CA ILE A 271 5.86 -1.36 -12.98
C ILE A 271 5.29 -0.56 -14.17
N LYS A 272 4.91 -1.25 -15.23
CA LYS A 272 4.36 -0.58 -16.43
C LYS A 272 3.05 0.15 -16.13
N PHE A 273 2.21 -0.42 -15.28
CA PHE A 273 0.94 0.18 -14.88
C PHE A 273 1.13 1.50 -14.11
N TYR A 274 2.04 1.52 -13.13
CA TYR A 274 2.24 2.71 -12.28
C TYR A 274 3.20 3.74 -12.85
N PHE A 275 4.21 3.32 -13.61
CA PHE A 275 5.34 4.16 -14.02
C PHE A 275 5.56 4.22 -15.54
N GLY A 276 4.76 3.50 -16.31
CA GLY A 276 4.93 3.43 -17.77
C GLY A 276 6.17 2.63 -18.19
N ASP A 277 6.66 2.88 -19.39
CA ASP A 277 7.86 2.24 -19.92
C ASP A 277 9.12 2.98 -19.39
N ILE A 278 9.60 2.61 -18.22
CA ILE A 278 10.78 3.24 -17.55
C ILE A 278 12.04 3.18 -18.43
N GLU A 279 12.16 2.18 -19.32
CA GLU A 279 13.31 2.02 -20.24
C GLU A 279 13.50 3.21 -21.22
N LYS A 280 12.50 4.09 -21.34
CA LYS A 280 12.56 5.30 -22.19
C LYS A 280 12.92 6.58 -21.44
N GLN A 281 13.12 6.52 -20.13
CA GLN A 281 13.36 7.68 -19.27
C GLN A 281 14.77 7.69 -18.64
N SER A 282 15.62 6.71 -18.99
CA SER A 282 17.03 6.61 -18.50
C SER A 282 18.00 7.17 -19.54
#